data_400e74c34c2823166e6cafe467f311d5
#
_entry.id   400e74c34c2823166e6cafe467f311d5
#
_cell.length_a   1.000
_cell.length_b   1.000
_cell.length_c   1.000
_cell.angle_alpha   90.00
_cell.angle_beta   90.00
_cell.angle_gamma   90.00
#
_symmetry.space_group_name_H-M   'P 1'
#
loop_
_entity.id
_entity.type
_entity.pdbx_description
1 polymer ?
#
loop_
_entity_poly.entity_id
_entity_poly.type
_entity_poly.pdbx_seq_one_letter_code
_entity_poly.pdbx_strand_id
1 'polypeptide(L)'
;MKRLSILGSTGSIGTQALETCEKNGWEITALAAGRNVELAETQARKFKPQFVAMFDKDAAAELKVKLADTDIKVYSGEEGVIAAAESDCDTVLNSVVGIAGLKPTLAAINK
;
A
#
# COMPACT_ATOMS: atom_id res chain seq x y z
N MET A 1 -3.78 -13.25 14.14
CA MET A 1 -3.97 -12.77 12.76
C MET A 1 -2.77 -11.96 12.32
N LYS A 2 -2.25 -12.22 11.13
CA LYS A 2 -1.10 -11.50 10.61
C LYS A 2 -1.51 -10.16 10.02
N ARG A 3 -0.73 -9.14 10.28
CA ARG A 3 -0.99 -7.78 9.78
C ARG A 3 0.16 -7.38 8.89
N LEU A 4 -0.16 -6.95 7.67
CA LEU A 4 0.84 -6.64 6.66
C LEU A 4 0.66 -5.24 6.10
N SER A 5 1.79 -4.64 5.73
CA SER A 5 1.83 -3.46 4.90
C SER A 5 2.41 -3.87 3.55
N ILE A 6 1.76 -3.49 2.46
CA ILE A 6 2.17 -3.89 1.11
C ILE A 6 2.70 -2.67 0.37
N LEU A 7 3.99 -2.67 0.06
CA LEU A 7 4.60 -1.63 -0.75
C LEU A 7 4.63 -2.07 -2.20
N GLY A 8 4.07 -1.27 -3.09
CA GLY A 8 3.92 -1.63 -4.49
C GLY A 8 2.66 -2.44 -4.74
N SER A 9 1.58 -2.09 -4.05
CA SER A 9 0.34 -2.87 -4.06
C SER A 9 -0.32 -2.99 -5.43
N THR A 10 -0.09 -2.03 -6.33
CA THR A 10 -0.70 -2.05 -7.66
C THR A 10 0.16 -2.74 -8.71
N GLY A 11 1.37 -3.15 -8.38
CA GLY A 11 2.21 -3.92 -9.29
C GLY A 11 1.78 -5.38 -9.31
N SER A 12 2.32 -6.19 -10.24
CA SER A 12 1.91 -7.59 -10.36
C SER A 12 2.23 -8.39 -9.10
N ILE A 13 3.39 -8.17 -8.49
CA ILE A 13 3.75 -8.90 -7.27
C ILE A 13 2.86 -8.47 -6.10
N GLY A 14 2.63 -7.16 -5.97
CA GLY A 14 1.78 -6.65 -4.89
C GLY A 14 0.35 -7.15 -5.01
N THR A 15 -0.17 -7.19 -6.24
CA THR A 15 -1.51 -7.70 -6.49
C THR A 15 -1.64 -9.16 -6.10
N GLN A 16 -0.63 -9.97 -6.45
CA GLN A 16 -0.61 -11.38 -6.06
C GLN A 16 -0.50 -11.55 -4.54
N ALA A 17 0.29 -10.69 -3.89
CA ALA A 17 0.42 -10.72 -2.44
C ALA A 17 -0.91 -10.44 -1.76
N LEU A 18 -1.67 -9.47 -2.29
CA LEU A 18 -2.99 -9.16 -1.74
C LEU A 18 -3.96 -10.33 -1.89
N GLU A 19 -3.92 -11.03 -3.01
CA GLU A 19 -4.74 -12.22 -3.20
C GLU A 19 -4.41 -13.29 -2.15
N THR A 20 -3.13 -13.47 -1.87
CA THR A 20 -2.70 -14.41 -0.83
C THR A 20 -3.20 -13.98 0.55
N CYS A 21 -3.13 -12.69 0.85
CA CYS A 21 -3.63 -12.17 2.12
C CYS A 21 -5.13 -12.42 2.26
N GLU A 22 -5.88 -12.23 1.18
CA GLU A 22 -7.31 -12.47 1.21
C GLU A 22 -7.62 -13.94 1.50
N LYS A 23 -6.91 -14.84 0.85
CA LYS A 23 -7.13 -16.27 1.05
C LYS A 23 -6.82 -16.71 2.48
N ASN A 24 -5.85 -16.08 3.13
CA ASN A 24 -5.43 -16.44 4.47
C ASN A 24 -6.11 -15.63 5.56
N GLY A 25 -6.95 -14.67 5.20
CA GLY A 25 -7.64 -13.83 6.17
C GLY A 25 -6.71 -12.89 6.91
N TRP A 26 -5.59 -12.51 6.30
CA TRP A 26 -4.64 -11.60 6.92
C TRP A 26 -5.10 -10.15 6.76
N GLU A 27 -4.80 -9.33 7.76
CA GLU A 27 -5.19 -7.92 7.74
C GLU A 27 -4.15 -7.08 7.02
N ILE A 28 -4.61 -6.13 6.21
CA ILE A 28 -3.74 -5.17 5.54
C ILE A 28 -3.83 -3.85 6.29
N THR A 29 -2.71 -3.38 6.84
CA THR A 29 -2.68 -2.14 7.61
C THR A 29 -2.41 -0.93 6.73
N ALA A 30 -1.61 -1.09 5.68
CA ALA A 30 -1.27 0.01 4.79
C ALA A 30 -0.95 -0.51 3.40
N LEU A 31 -1.21 0.32 2.40
CA LEU A 31 -0.85 0.07 1.01
C LEU A 31 -0.01 1.24 0.52
N ALA A 32 0.98 0.96 -0.31
CA ALA A 32 1.75 2.00 -0.97
C ALA A 32 1.84 1.69 -2.45
N ALA A 33 1.57 2.68 -3.27
CA ALA A 33 1.56 2.53 -4.73
C ALA A 33 2.17 3.75 -5.39
N GLY A 34 2.44 3.64 -6.70
CA GLY A 34 2.99 4.74 -7.47
C GLY A 34 1.93 5.75 -7.86
N ARG A 35 1.17 5.45 -8.90
CA ARG A 35 0.17 6.39 -9.42
C ARG A 35 -1.10 5.73 -9.99
N ASN A 36 -1.27 4.43 -9.84
CA ASN A 36 -2.48 3.77 -10.33
C ASN A 36 -3.63 3.98 -9.37
N VAL A 37 -4.32 5.11 -9.50
CA VAL A 37 -5.37 5.52 -8.57
C VAL A 37 -6.54 4.55 -8.60
N GLU A 38 -6.96 4.12 -9.78
CA GLU A 38 -8.14 3.26 -9.88
C GLU A 38 -7.95 1.94 -9.15
N LEU A 39 -6.81 1.29 -9.36
CA LEU A 39 -6.53 0.03 -8.68
C LEU A 39 -6.30 0.24 -7.19
N ALA A 40 -5.62 1.33 -6.82
CA ALA A 40 -5.41 1.65 -5.42
C ALA A 40 -6.73 1.86 -4.69
N GLU A 41 -7.69 2.54 -5.32
CA GLU A 41 -9.01 2.73 -4.74
C GLU A 41 -9.72 1.39 -4.54
N THR A 42 -9.69 0.53 -5.56
CA THR A 42 -10.31 -0.79 -5.48
C THR A 42 -9.72 -1.60 -4.33
N GLN A 43 -8.40 -1.61 -4.22
CA GLN A 43 -7.71 -2.33 -3.16
C GLN A 43 -8.05 -1.76 -1.78
N ALA A 44 -8.07 -0.42 -1.67
CA ALA A 44 -8.36 0.22 -0.40
C ALA A 44 -9.78 -0.10 0.07
N ARG A 45 -10.74 -0.08 -0.83
CA ARG A 45 -12.13 -0.38 -0.45
C ARG A 45 -12.32 -1.85 -0.07
N LYS A 46 -11.54 -2.74 -0.70
CA LYS A 46 -11.64 -4.16 -0.43
C LYS A 46 -10.95 -4.56 0.88
N PHE A 47 -9.74 -4.08 1.10
CA PHE A 47 -8.94 -4.49 2.25
C PHE A 47 -9.05 -3.56 3.44
N LYS A 48 -9.56 -2.36 3.25
CA LYS A 48 -9.80 -1.37 4.31
C LYS A 48 -8.57 -1.12 5.19
N PRO A 49 -7.43 -0.75 4.58
CA PRO A 49 -6.25 -0.44 5.38
C PRO A 49 -6.45 0.84 6.18
N GLN A 50 -5.56 1.10 7.12
CA GLN A 50 -5.59 2.34 7.87
C GLN A 50 -5.27 3.54 6.97
N PHE A 51 -4.36 3.35 6.03
CA PHE A 51 -4.04 4.41 5.06
C PHE A 51 -3.45 3.81 3.78
N VAL A 52 -3.43 4.65 2.74
CA VAL A 52 -2.80 4.34 1.46
C VAL A 52 -1.82 5.46 1.15
N ALA A 53 -0.62 5.12 0.72
CA ALA A 53 0.37 6.09 0.29
C ALA A 53 0.54 5.99 -1.21
N MET A 54 0.48 7.14 -1.90
CA MET A 54 0.75 7.21 -3.34
C MET A 54 2.03 8.01 -3.52
N PHE A 55 3.00 7.45 -4.22
CA PHE A 55 4.26 8.16 -4.45
C PHE A 55 4.05 9.42 -5.27
N ASP A 56 3.20 9.35 -6.31
CA ASP A 56 2.86 10.49 -7.14
C ASP A 56 1.88 11.39 -6.38
N LYS A 57 2.25 12.66 -6.19
CA LYS A 57 1.44 13.60 -5.42
C LYS A 57 0.10 13.88 -6.05
N ASP A 58 0.04 13.97 -7.39
CA ASP A 58 -1.21 14.21 -8.09
C ASP A 58 -2.15 13.02 -7.94
N ALA A 59 -1.61 11.81 -8.02
CA ALA A 59 -2.39 10.60 -7.81
C ALA A 59 -2.91 10.52 -6.38
N ALA A 60 -2.10 10.95 -5.41
CA ALA A 60 -2.53 10.97 -4.02
C ALA A 60 -3.69 11.94 -3.81
N ALA A 61 -3.63 13.11 -4.42
CA ALA A 61 -4.71 14.09 -4.32
C ALA A 61 -6.00 13.53 -4.91
N GLU A 62 -5.91 12.87 -6.06
CA GLU A 62 -7.07 12.26 -6.70
C GLU A 62 -7.64 11.13 -5.85
N LEU A 63 -6.79 10.28 -5.32
CA LEU A 63 -7.23 9.18 -4.48
C LEU A 63 -7.89 9.67 -3.19
N LYS A 64 -7.37 10.75 -2.62
CA LYS A 64 -7.94 11.33 -1.42
C LYS A 64 -9.38 11.75 -1.64
N VAL A 65 -9.67 12.34 -2.81
CA VAL A 65 -11.04 12.72 -3.17
C VAL A 65 -11.91 11.48 -3.34
N LYS A 66 -11.38 10.45 -4.00
CA LYS A 66 -12.13 9.21 -4.24
C LYS A 66 -12.46 8.45 -2.95
N LEU A 67 -11.60 8.54 -1.95
CA LEU A 67 -11.79 7.85 -0.68
C LEU A 67 -12.37 8.76 0.41
N ALA A 68 -12.86 9.94 0.05
CA ALA A 68 -13.37 10.90 1.02
C ALA A 68 -14.58 10.36 1.81
N ASP A 69 -15.28 9.38 1.27
CA ASP A 69 -16.42 8.75 1.95
C ASP A 69 -16.00 7.62 2.90
N THR A 70 -14.70 7.42 3.08
CA THR A 70 -14.17 6.36 3.94
C THR A 70 -13.33 6.99 5.06
N ASP A 71 -12.94 6.17 6.03
CA ASP A 71 -12.01 6.59 7.08
C ASP A 71 -10.56 6.38 6.69
N ILE A 72 -10.30 5.93 5.47
CA ILE A 72 -8.96 5.62 5.01
C ILE A 72 -8.21 6.92 4.72
N LYS A 73 -7.03 7.08 5.32
CA LYS A 73 -6.20 8.24 5.09
C LYS A 73 -5.35 8.04 3.84
N VAL A 74 -5.01 9.12 3.15
CA VAL A 74 -4.16 9.07 1.96
C VAL A 74 -2.96 9.98 2.18
N TYR A 75 -1.78 9.42 2.02
CA TYR A 75 -0.53 10.18 2.11
C TYR A 75 0.14 10.22 0.74
N SER A 76 1.07 11.15 0.56
CA SER A 76 1.72 11.35 -0.73
C SER A 76 3.22 11.38 -0.62
N GLY A 77 3.90 11.10 -1.74
CA GLY A 77 5.32 11.22 -1.86
C GLY A 77 6.09 10.12 -1.15
N GLU A 78 7.40 10.28 -1.13
CA GLU A 78 8.30 9.31 -0.51
C GLU A 78 8.02 9.16 0.98
N GLU A 79 7.67 10.25 1.65
CA GLU A 79 7.34 10.21 3.07
C GLU A 79 6.14 9.30 3.35
N GLY A 80 5.14 9.31 2.46
CA GLY A 80 4.01 8.41 2.59
C GLY A 80 4.40 6.96 2.46
N VAL A 81 5.28 6.65 1.51
CA VAL A 81 5.76 5.29 1.33
C VAL A 81 6.56 4.84 2.55
N ILE A 82 7.40 5.71 3.10
CA ILE A 82 8.15 5.41 4.32
C ILE A 82 7.19 5.17 5.48
N ALA A 83 6.13 5.98 5.59
CA ALA A 83 5.12 5.78 6.64
C ALA A 83 4.47 4.41 6.52
N ALA A 84 4.22 3.95 5.29
CA ALA A 84 3.67 2.61 5.08
C ALA A 84 4.64 1.53 5.55
N ALA A 85 5.93 1.71 5.27
CA ALA A 85 6.95 0.76 5.71
C ALA A 85 7.09 0.73 7.23
N GLU A 86 6.80 1.84 7.90
CA GLU A 86 6.93 1.96 9.34
C GLU A 86 5.61 1.78 10.08
N SER A 87 4.54 1.42 9.36
CA SER A 87 3.23 1.27 9.98
C SER A 87 3.22 0.14 11.01
N ASP A 88 2.21 0.17 11.87
CA ASP A 88 2.03 -0.85 12.91
C ASP A 88 1.55 -2.15 12.27
N CYS A 89 2.49 -2.98 11.89
CA CYS A 89 2.21 -4.25 11.24
C CYS A 89 3.28 -5.27 11.61
N ASP A 90 2.97 -6.55 11.39
CA ASP A 90 3.91 -7.63 11.69
C ASP A 90 4.98 -7.78 10.60
N THR A 91 4.59 -7.52 9.37
CA THR A 91 5.47 -7.73 8.21
C THR A 91 5.22 -6.65 7.17
N VAL A 92 6.29 -6.16 6.58
CA VAL A 92 6.22 -5.26 5.42
C VAL A 92 6.66 -6.06 4.20
N LEU A 93 5.77 -6.17 3.20
CA LEU A 93 6.12 -6.80 1.94
C LEU A 93 6.49 -5.70 0.95
N ASN A 94 7.74 -5.68 0.53
CA ASN A 94 8.26 -4.65 -0.36
C ASN A 94 8.41 -5.21 -1.78
N SER A 95 7.53 -4.79 -2.68
CA SER A 95 7.61 -5.15 -4.10
C SER A 95 7.77 -3.91 -4.98
N VAL A 96 8.23 -2.82 -4.40
CA VAL A 96 8.38 -1.55 -5.08
C VAL A 96 9.57 -1.59 -6.04
N VAL A 97 9.38 -1.08 -7.25
CA VAL A 97 10.41 -1.01 -8.28
C VAL A 97 10.55 0.43 -8.72
N GLY A 98 11.76 0.96 -8.67
CA GLY A 98 12.07 2.25 -9.26
C GLY A 98 11.52 3.45 -8.53
N ILE A 99 11.17 3.33 -7.27
CA ILE A 99 10.75 4.48 -6.47
C ILE A 99 11.98 5.06 -5.78
N ALA A 100 12.15 6.33 -5.97
CA ALA A 100 13.15 7.23 -5.36
C ALA A 100 14.11 6.56 -4.38
N GLY A 101 15.23 6.08 -4.89
CA GLY A 101 16.31 5.53 -4.06
C GLY A 101 16.04 4.14 -3.47
N LEU A 102 14.85 3.61 -3.62
CA LEU A 102 14.56 2.26 -3.15
C LEU A 102 14.99 1.26 -4.20
N LYS A 103 15.66 0.20 -3.77
CA LYS A 103 16.04 -0.86 -4.69
C LYS A 103 14.83 -1.74 -4.97
N PRO A 104 14.68 -2.25 -6.20
CA PRO A 104 13.68 -3.26 -6.47
C PRO A 104 13.94 -4.48 -5.59
N THR A 105 12.94 -4.90 -4.84
CA THR A 105 13.13 -6.04 -3.96
C THR A 105 11.80 -6.72 -3.68
N LEU A 106 11.87 -8.02 -3.48
CA LEU A 106 10.77 -8.85 -3.02
C LEU A 106 11.18 -9.39 -1.67
N ALA A 107 10.90 -8.64 -0.64
CA ALA A 107 11.32 -9.02 0.70
C ALA A 107 10.19 -8.80 1.68
N ALA A 108 10.01 -9.74 2.57
CA ALA A 108 9.16 -9.57 3.74
C ALA A 108 10.08 -9.19 4.89
N ILE A 109 9.80 -8.06 5.50
CA ILE A 109 10.60 -7.54 6.60
C ILE A 109 9.76 -7.64 7.87
N ASN A 110 10.22 -8.42 8.80
CA ASN A 110 9.55 -8.54 10.11
C ASN A 110 9.91 -7.34 10.95
N LYS A 111 8.91 -6.78 11.57
CA LYS A 111 9.09 -5.64 12.46
C LYS A 111 9.16 -6.08 13.91
#